data_fc248549ac0a9e004f5730c99add1dc2
#
_entry.id   fc248549ac0a9e004f5730c99add1dc2
#
_cell.length_a   1.000
_cell.length_b   1.000
_cell.length_c   1.000
_cell.angle_alpha   90.00
_cell.angle_beta   90.00
_cell.angle_gamma   90.00
#
_symmetry.space_group_name_H-M   'P 1'
#
loop_
_entity.id
_entity.type
_entity.pdbx_description
1 polymer ?
#
loop_
_entity_poly.entity_id
_entity_poly.type
_entity_poly.pdbx_seq_one_letter_code
_entity_poly.pdbx_strand_id
1 'polypeptide(L)'
;MQHRKQHPLEILARCFDMVEVNTSFYGHIKPHLAKLWVRKAEAVNPNFMFTAKLHRSFTHNPLAVMEPTSAASIKPNDEDEALAREGLEALAGEGKLGALLIQFPVSFKNTSLNREYLEKLLRQFIEYPRVVEVRHDSWENPDTINDFMQKNVSFCNIDQPLIGRSLVPTEHVTSPVGYVRLHGRNYDQWFDADTGADRYNYLYSEVELAGWKEKIVRIAGKAEVTYVVTNNHFEGKAGVNALQLKKPDHRTAGQGAGAAAETLSRAEQNRRSHL
;
A
#
# COMPACT_ATOMS: atom_id res chain seq x y z
N MET A 1 36.31 -11.26 16.03
CA MET A 1 34.82 -11.35 15.98
C MET A 1 34.37 -10.95 14.59
N GLN A 2 33.89 -11.87 13.75
CA GLN A 2 33.32 -11.53 12.45
C GLN A 2 32.03 -10.74 12.69
N HIS A 3 31.97 -9.49 12.24
CA HIS A 3 30.75 -8.70 12.21
C HIS A 3 29.73 -9.44 11.32
N ARG A 4 28.79 -10.15 11.93
CA ARG A 4 27.68 -10.78 11.23
C ARG A 4 26.93 -9.67 10.47
N LYS A 5 27.01 -9.65 9.13
CA LYS A 5 26.27 -8.67 8.32
C LYS A 5 24.79 -8.79 8.65
N GLN A 6 24.23 -7.73 9.21
CA GLN A 6 22.82 -7.66 9.59
C GLN A 6 21.94 -7.71 8.32
N HIS A 7 20.87 -8.48 8.35
CA HIS A 7 19.95 -8.56 7.23
C HIS A 7 19.17 -7.23 7.07
N PRO A 8 18.98 -6.69 5.85
CA PRO A 8 18.28 -5.41 5.65
C PRO A 8 16.90 -5.33 6.34
N LEU A 9 16.12 -6.41 6.35
CA LEU A 9 14.83 -6.47 7.05
C LEU A 9 14.95 -6.31 8.58
N GLU A 10 16.04 -6.77 9.19
CA GLU A 10 16.28 -6.57 10.62
C GLU A 10 16.49 -5.08 10.94
N ILE A 11 17.08 -4.33 10.00
CA ILE A 11 17.23 -2.87 10.12
C ILE A 11 15.89 -2.19 9.93
N LEU A 12 15.14 -2.55 8.88
CA LEU A 12 13.82 -1.99 8.60
C LEU A 12 12.84 -2.24 9.76
N ALA A 13 12.82 -3.44 10.32
CA ALA A 13 11.93 -3.81 11.41
C ALA A 13 12.22 -3.07 12.74
N ARG A 14 13.42 -2.47 12.90
CA ARG A 14 13.71 -1.56 14.03
C ARG A 14 13.12 -0.17 13.85
N CYS A 15 12.99 0.26 12.60
CA CYS A 15 12.59 1.63 12.28
C CYS A 15 11.11 1.74 11.92
N PHE A 16 10.56 0.68 11.32
CA PHE A 16 9.23 0.65 10.73
C PHE A 16 8.42 -0.55 11.23
N ASP A 17 7.10 -0.49 11.04
CA ASP A 17 6.17 -1.52 11.48
C ASP A 17 5.73 -2.42 10.33
N MET A 18 6.07 -2.03 9.07
CA MET A 18 5.74 -2.79 7.88
C MET A 18 6.70 -2.52 6.73
N VAL A 19 6.65 -3.38 5.73
CA VAL A 19 7.25 -3.16 4.42
C VAL A 19 6.30 -3.60 3.31
N GLU A 20 6.24 -2.84 2.22
CA GLU A 20 5.55 -3.24 1.00
C GLU A 20 6.52 -3.99 0.08
N VAL A 21 6.19 -5.23 -0.27
CA VAL A 21 6.97 -6.07 -1.18
C VAL A 21 6.64 -5.66 -2.62
N ASN A 22 7.37 -4.69 -3.15
CA ASN A 22 7.19 -4.21 -4.53
C ASN A 22 7.82 -5.13 -5.58
N THR A 23 8.80 -5.94 -5.20
CA THR A 23 9.45 -6.90 -6.10
C THR A 23 8.48 -7.96 -6.62
N SER A 24 7.41 -8.26 -5.88
CA SER A 24 6.33 -9.16 -6.30
C SER A 24 5.59 -8.70 -7.56
N PHE A 25 5.68 -7.43 -7.92
CA PHE A 25 5.14 -6.90 -9.16
C PHE A 25 5.89 -7.38 -10.40
N TYR A 26 7.19 -7.64 -10.28
CA TYR A 26 8.07 -8.06 -11.38
C TYR A 26 8.37 -9.55 -11.39
N GLY A 27 8.22 -10.23 -10.26
CA GLY A 27 8.45 -11.66 -10.11
C GLY A 27 7.81 -12.18 -8.83
N HIS A 28 7.17 -13.34 -8.92
CA HIS A 28 6.42 -13.93 -7.79
C HIS A 28 7.30 -14.17 -6.56
N ILE A 29 6.71 -13.97 -5.39
CA ILE A 29 7.36 -14.22 -4.10
C ILE A 29 7.62 -15.73 -3.97
N LYS A 30 8.88 -16.10 -3.74
CA LYS A 30 9.22 -17.50 -3.48
C LYS A 30 8.91 -17.82 -2.01
N PRO A 31 8.15 -18.90 -1.71
CA PRO A 31 7.71 -19.21 -0.36
C PRO A 31 8.84 -19.31 0.68
N HIS A 32 9.98 -19.90 0.31
CA HIS A 32 11.12 -19.98 1.23
C HIS A 32 11.73 -18.63 1.58
N LEU A 33 11.69 -17.64 0.65
CA LEU A 33 12.13 -16.27 0.91
C LEU A 33 11.13 -15.54 1.82
N ALA A 34 9.82 -15.70 1.58
CA ALA A 34 8.79 -15.13 2.45
C ALA A 34 8.96 -15.59 3.89
N LYS A 35 9.12 -16.89 4.12
CA LYS A 35 9.39 -17.46 5.45
C LYS A 35 10.69 -16.95 6.07
N LEU A 36 11.72 -16.73 5.26
CA LEU A 36 12.97 -16.10 5.72
C LEU A 36 12.73 -14.65 6.16
N TRP A 37 11.99 -13.88 5.36
CA TRP A 37 11.67 -12.49 5.67
C TRP A 37 10.87 -12.35 6.96
N VAL A 38 9.85 -13.18 7.15
CA VAL A 38 9.07 -13.23 8.39
C VAL A 38 9.98 -13.47 9.58
N ARG A 39 10.77 -14.55 9.58
CA ARG A 39 11.71 -14.86 10.69
C ARG A 39 12.68 -13.72 10.99
N LYS A 40 13.18 -13.03 9.93
CA LYS A 40 14.12 -11.93 10.09
C LYS A 40 13.48 -10.68 10.69
N ALA A 41 12.26 -10.36 10.29
CA ALA A 41 11.53 -9.22 10.81
C ALA A 41 11.04 -9.48 12.24
N GLU A 42 10.45 -10.65 12.51
CA GLU A 42 9.92 -11.02 13.82
C GLU A 42 10.97 -11.10 14.93
N ALA A 43 12.20 -11.50 14.59
CA ALA A 43 13.31 -11.50 15.53
C ALA A 43 13.60 -10.11 16.13
N VAL A 44 13.09 -9.04 15.49
CA VAL A 44 13.31 -7.64 15.88
C VAL A 44 12.00 -6.98 16.30
N ASN A 45 10.94 -7.18 15.52
CA ASN A 45 9.61 -6.63 15.75
C ASN A 45 8.55 -7.71 15.50
N PRO A 46 8.03 -8.35 16.55
CA PRO A 46 7.01 -9.41 16.42
C PRO A 46 5.73 -8.95 15.73
N ASN A 47 5.44 -7.64 15.74
CA ASN A 47 4.25 -7.06 15.12
C ASN A 47 4.50 -6.59 13.67
N PHE A 48 5.70 -6.83 13.12
CA PHE A 48 6.04 -6.39 11.77
C PHE A 48 5.15 -7.09 10.73
N MET A 49 4.63 -6.29 9.79
CA MET A 49 3.72 -6.76 8.75
C MET A 49 4.33 -6.59 7.37
N PHE A 50 3.84 -7.39 6.44
CA PHE A 50 4.15 -7.27 5.02
C PHE A 50 2.87 -6.93 4.26
N THR A 51 2.96 -6.02 3.30
CA THR A 51 1.99 -5.94 2.23
C THR A 51 2.67 -6.37 0.94
N ALA A 52 1.93 -6.93 0.01
CA ALA A 52 2.51 -7.43 -1.24
C ALA A 52 1.76 -6.84 -2.43
N LYS A 53 2.50 -6.42 -3.45
CA LYS A 53 1.90 -5.94 -4.69
C LYS A 53 1.62 -7.11 -5.62
N LEU A 54 0.41 -7.20 -6.17
CA LEU A 54 0.05 -8.24 -7.12
C LEU A 54 0.92 -8.14 -8.38
N HIS A 55 1.28 -9.28 -8.94
CA HIS A 55 2.14 -9.35 -10.12
C HIS A 55 1.54 -8.58 -11.31
N ARG A 56 2.40 -7.96 -12.11
CA ARG A 56 2.01 -7.07 -13.22
C ARG A 56 1.12 -7.71 -14.30
N SER A 57 1.20 -9.03 -14.47
CA SER A 57 0.36 -9.76 -15.42
C SER A 57 -1.13 -9.61 -15.15
N PHE A 58 -1.53 -9.31 -13.91
CA PHE A 58 -2.93 -9.08 -13.51
C PHE A 58 -3.39 -7.64 -13.66
N THR A 59 -2.50 -6.67 -13.84
CA THR A 59 -2.86 -5.25 -13.77
C THR A 59 -2.31 -4.39 -14.90
N HIS A 60 -1.34 -4.89 -15.66
CA HIS A 60 -0.68 -4.14 -16.73
C HIS A 60 -0.66 -4.94 -18.03
N ASN A 61 -0.82 -4.23 -19.15
CA ASN A 61 -0.57 -4.81 -20.44
C ASN A 61 0.91 -5.20 -20.56
N PRO A 62 1.25 -6.43 -20.95
CA PRO A 62 2.65 -6.82 -21.22
C PRO A 62 3.33 -5.95 -22.28
N LEU A 63 2.55 -5.35 -23.19
CA LEU A 63 3.02 -4.46 -24.27
C LEU A 63 2.82 -2.97 -23.94
N ALA A 64 2.70 -2.62 -22.67
CA ALA A 64 2.28 -1.31 -22.16
C ALA A 64 3.13 -0.09 -22.59
N VAL A 65 4.22 -0.29 -23.31
CA VAL A 65 5.01 0.82 -23.86
C VAL A 65 4.27 1.50 -25.04
N MET A 66 3.32 0.82 -25.70
CA MET A 66 2.69 1.30 -26.95
C MET A 66 1.16 1.42 -26.89
N GLU A 67 0.48 0.81 -25.92
CA GLU A 67 -0.99 0.80 -25.88
C GLU A 67 -1.56 1.08 -24.49
N PRO A 68 -2.72 1.78 -24.40
CA PRO A 68 -3.40 1.99 -23.13
C PRO A 68 -3.80 0.66 -22.49
N THR A 69 -3.59 0.51 -21.19
CA THR A 69 -4.04 -0.67 -20.44
C THR A 69 -5.56 -0.66 -20.29
N SER A 70 -6.21 -1.71 -20.81
CA SER A 70 -7.61 -2.00 -20.59
C SER A 70 -7.75 -3.47 -20.16
N ALA A 71 -8.93 -3.85 -19.66
CA ALA A 71 -9.18 -5.25 -19.29
C ALA A 71 -8.94 -6.24 -20.45
N ALA A 72 -9.24 -5.83 -21.69
CA ALA A 72 -9.03 -6.66 -22.87
C ALA A 72 -7.55 -6.96 -23.16
N SER A 73 -6.63 -6.11 -22.69
CA SER A 73 -5.19 -6.25 -22.91
C SER A 73 -4.44 -6.93 -21.75
N ILE A 74 -5.11 -7.15 -20.60
CA ILE A 74 -4.54 -7.83 -19.45
C ILE A 74 -4.75 -9.33 -19.61
N LYS A 75 -3.67 -10.09 -19.63
CA LYS A 75 -3.70 -11.56 -19.89
C LYS A 75 -2.79 -12.28 -18.89
N PRO A 76 -3.22 -12.46 -17.62
CA PRO A 76 -2.53 -13.39 -16.73
C PRO A 76 -2.75 -14.82 -17.24
N ASN A 77 -1.78 -15.69 -17.04
CA ASN A 77 -1.94 -17.12 -17.29
C ASN A 77 -2.27 -17.87 -15.97
N ASP A 78 -2.68 -19.11 -16.07
CA ASP A 78 -3.05 -19.92 -14.90
C ASP A 78 -1.85 -20.16 -13.96
N GLU A 79 -0.64 -20.19 -14.49
CA GLU A 79 0.59 -20.31 -13.71
C GLU A 79 0.84 -19.06 -12.87
N ASP A 80 0.57 -17.86 -13.41
CA ASP A 80 0.70 -16.59 -12.67
C ASP A 80 -0.17 -16.59 -11.39
N GLU A 81 -1.39 -17.15 -11.46
CA GLU A 81 -2.27 -17.23 -10.29
C GLU A 81 -1.70 -18.18 -9.23
N ALA A 82 -1.30 -19.37 -9.63
CA ALA A 82 -0.74 -20.38 -8.73
C ALA A 82 0.51 -19.84 -8.02
N LEU A 83 1.44 -19.25 -8.77
CA LEU A 83 2.66 -18.65 -8.22
C LEU A 83 2.40 -17.43 -7.31
N ALA A 84 1.42 -16.59 -7.66
CA ALA A 84 1.03 -15.47 -6.81
C ALA A 84 0.48 -15.96 -5.47
N ARG A 85 -0.41 -16.98 -5.50
CA ARG A 85 -0.98 -17.57 -4.29
C ARG A 85 0.08 -18.23 -3.41
N GLU A 86 0.98 -19.01 -3.97
CA GLU A 86 2.07 -19.65 -3.20
C GLU A 86 2.88 -18.62 -2.40
N GLY A 87 3.20 -17.51 -3.03
CA GLY A 87 3.97 -16.44 -2.38
C GLY A 87 3.18 -15.68 -1.31
N LEU A 88 1.90 -15.39 -1.58
CA LEU A 88 1.01 -14.70 -0.65
C LEU A 88 0.69 -15.58 0.56
N GLU A 89 0.40 -16.88 0.32
CA GLU A 89 0.08 -17.84 1.37
C GLU A 89 1.25 -18.04 2.34
N ALA A 90 2.48 -17.97 1.84
CA ALA A 90 3.67 -18.05 2.70
C ALA A 90 3.81 -16.86 3.68
N LEU A 91 3.16 -15.72 3.40
CA LEU A 91 3.05 -14.58 4.34
C LEU A 91 1.76 -14.67 5.16
N ALA A 92 0.65 -15.04 4.52
CA ALA A 92 -0.68 -15.11 5.15
C ALA A 92 -0.76 -16.23 6.18
N GLY A 93 -0.20 -17.41 5.90
CA GLY A 93 -0.15 -18.55 6.81
C GLY A 93 0.64 -18.28 8.10
N GLU A 94 1.58 -17.34 8.06
CA GLU A 94 2.29 -16.85 9.27
C GLU A 94 1.56 -15.67 9.94
N GLY A 95 0.39 -15.27 9.43
CA GLY A 95 -0.36 -14.10 9.94
C GLY A 95 0.32 -12.76 9.66
N LYS A 96 1.21 -12.69 8.65
CA LYS A 96 2.05 -11.53 8.37
C LYS A 96 1.69 -10.78 7.09
N LEU A 97 0.69 -11.23 6.34
CA LEU A 97 0.17 -10.51 5.18
C LEU A 97 -0.90 -9.49 5.63
N GLY A 98 -0.54 -8.20 5.65
CA GLY A 98 -1.45 -7.11 6.01
C GLY A 98 -2.38 -6.70 4.87
N ALA A 99 -1.91 -6.76 3.62
CA ALA A 99 -2.73 -6.46 2.45
C ALA A 99 -2.10 -6.97 1.15
N LEU A 100 -2.97 -7.28 0.18
CA LEU A 100 -2.65 -7.48 -1.23
C LEU A 100 -2.98 -6.20 -2.01
N LEU A 101 -1.96 -5.51 -2.50
CA LEU A 101 -2.11 -4.30 -3.30
C LEU A 101 -2.31 -4.65 -4.78
N ILE A 102 -3.45 -4.32 -5.32
CA ILE A 102 -3.84 -4.46 -6.73
C ILE A 102 -3.73 -3.08 -7.37
N GLN A 103 -2.60 -2.76 -8.00
CA GLN A 103 -2.35 -1.44 -8.54
C GLN A 103 -2.48 -1.43 -10.07
N PHE A 104 -3.36 -0.58 -10.57
CA PHE A 104 -3.55 -0.31 -11.99
C PHE A 104 -2.84 0.98 -12.46
N PRO A 105 -2.48 1.07 -13.74
CA PRO A 105 -1.95 2.30 -14.33
C PRO A 105 -3.04 3.36 -14.53
N VAL A 106 -2.65 4.60 -14.81
CA VAL A 106 -3.58 5.71 -15.08
C VAL A 106 -4.48 5.47 -16.29
N SER A 107 -4.04 4.66 -17.25
CA SER A 107 -4.83 4.27 -18.43
C SER A 107 -6.01 3.35 -18.13
N PHE A 108 -6.05 2.72 -16.93
CA PHE A 108 -7.16 1.89 -16.48
C PHE A 108 -8.32 2.75 -15.98
N LYS A 109 -9.21 3.14 -16.90
CA LYS A 109 -10.36 4.02 -16.65
C LYS A 109 -11.56 3.22 -16.13
N ASN A 110 -12.49 3.87 -15.43
CA ASN A 110 -13.75 3.29 -14.99
C ASN A 110 -14.72 3.09 -16.17
N THR A 111 -14.54 2.02 -16.92
CA THR A 111 -15.44 1.55 -17.97
C THR A 111 -16.16 0.28 -17.51
N SER A 112 -17.25 -0.10 -18.17
CA SER A 112 -17.98 -1.35 -17.85
C SER A 112 -17.04 -2.57 -17.91
N LEU A 113 -16.22 -2.67 -18.95
CA LEU A 113 -15.27 -3.76 -19.13
C LEU A 113 -14.23 -3.81 -18.01
N ASN A 114 -13.68 -2.66 -17.61
CA ASN A 114 -12.68 -2.60 -16.55
C ASN A 114 -13.29 -2.87 -15.18
N ARG A 115 -14.53 -2.48 -14.93
CA ARG A 115 -15.26 -2.83 -13.70
C ARG A 115 -15.51 -4.34 -13.60
N GLU A 116 -15.97 -4.95 -14.68
CA GLU A 116 -16.17 -6.41 -14.75
C GLU A 116 -14.87 -7.17 -14.49
N TYR A 117 -13.78 -6.74 -15.12
CA TYR A 117 -12.47 -7.33 -14.90
C TYR A 117 -12.00 -7.18 -13.44
N LEU A 118 -12.12 -5.96 -12.88
CA LEU A 118 -11.76 -5.71 -11.49
C LEU A 118 -12.57 -6.57 -10.53
N GLU A 119 -13.87 -6.71 -10.77
CA GLU A 119 -14.74 -7.56 -9.95
C GLU A 119 -14.31 -9.03 -10.00
N LYS A 120 -14.01 -9.55 -11.19
CA LYS A 120 -13.48 -10.92 -11.35
C LYS A 120 -12.17 -11.08 -10.56
N LEU A 121 -11.25 -10.14 -10.69
CA LEU A 121 -9.95 -10.17 -10.00
C LEU A 121 -10.12 -10.10 -8.47
N LEU A 122 -11.03 -9.27 -7.98
CA LEU A 122 -11.34 -9.17 -6.55
C LEU A 122 -11.94 -10.46 -5.98
N ARG A 123 -12.74 -11.18 -6.75
CA ARG A 123 -13.25 -12.51 -6.35
C ARG A 123 -12.14 -13.56 -6.35
N GLN A 124 -11.23 -13.48 -7.31
CA GLN A 124 -10.11 -14.41 -7.46
C GLN A 124 -9.17 -14.41 -6.25
N PHE A 125 -9.01 -13.27 -5.56
CA PHE A 125 -8.15 -13.11 -4.38
C PHE A 125 -8.96 -12.73 -3.12
N ILE A 126 -10.17 -13.25 -2.98
CA ILE A 126 -11.13 -12.87 -1.92
C ILE A 126 -10.63 -13.21 -0.51
N GLU A 127 -9.78 -14.21 -0.36
CA GLU A 127 -9.22 -14.68 0.90
C GLU A 127 -8.22 -13.71 1.53
N TYR A 128 -7.69 -12.73 0.78
CA TYR A 128 -6.72 -11.77 1.28
C TYR A 128 -7.36 -10.39 1.54
N PRO A 129 -6.84 -9.58 2.46
CA PRO A 129 -7.21 -8.17 2.55
C PRO A 129 -6.79 -7.44 1.27
N ARG A 130 -7.76 -7.02 0.44
CA ARG A 130 -7.51 -6.42 -0.88
C ARG A 130 -7.50 -4.92 -0.81
N VAL A 131 -6.47 -4.32 -1.40
CA VAL A 131 -6.33 -2.88 -1.60
C VAL A 131 -6.24 -2.60 -3.08
N VAL A 132 -7.09 -1.71 -3.59
CA VAL A 132 -7.06 -1.30 -5.00
C VAL A 132 -6.51 0.10 -5.13
N GLU A 133 -5.41 0.22 -5.88
CA GLU A 133 -4.86 1.50 -6.31
C GLU A 133 -5.26 1.77 -7.76
N VAL A 134 -6.10 2.77 -7.94
CA VAL A 134 -6.42 3.36 -9.24
C VAL A 134 -5.82 4.76 -9.33
N ARG A 135 -5.48 5.20 -10.52
CA ARG A 135 -4.77 6.47 -10.73
C ARG A 135 -5.55 7.48 -11.57
N HIS A 136 -6.62 7.04 -12.23
CA HIS A 136 -7.48 7.88 -13.05
C HIS A 136 -8.68 8.35 -12.22
N ASP A 137 -9.04 9.63 -12.32
CA ASP A 137 -10.12 10.29 -11.56
C ASP A 137 -11.52 9.68 -11.79
N SER A 138 -11.74 9.00 -12.91
CA SER A 138 -13.03 8.33 -13.19
C SER A 138 -13.43 7.28 -12.16
N TRP A 139 -12.49 6.79 -11.35
CA TRP A 139 -12.76 5.84 -10.28
C TRP A 139 -13.20 6.51 -8.98
N GLU A 140 -12.98 7.83 -8.83
CA GLU A 140 -13.44 8.58 -7.67
C GLU A 140 -14.88 9.05 -7.88
N ASN A 141 -15.83 8.21 -7.58
CA ASN A 141 -17.26 8.49 -7.65
C ASN A 141 -18.00 7.66 -6.58
N PRO A 142 -19.21 8.10 -6.17
CA PRO A 142 -19.97 7.43 -5.11
C PRO A 142 -20.25 5.95 -5.35
N ASP A 143 -20.52 5.56 -6.60
CA ASP A 143 -20.83 4.16 -6.94
C ASP A 143 -19.62 3.26 -6.72
N THR A 144 -18.41 3.69 -7.12
CA THR A 144 -17.16 2.96 -6.86
C THR A 144 -16.87 2.84 -5.37
N ILE A 145 -17.04 3.93 -4.62
CA ILE A 145 -16.77 3.93 -3.18
C ILE A 145 -17.74 3.00 -2.45
N ASN A 146 -19.03 3.06 -2.78
CA ASN A 146 -20.05 2.18 -2.22
C ASN A 146 -19.80 0.70 -2.59
N ASP A 147 -19.42 0.42 -3.84
CA ASP A 147 -19.09 -0.93 -4.30
C ASP A 147 -17.90 -1.52 -3.53
N PHE A 148 -16.85 -0.73 -3.31
CA PHE A 148 -15.71 -1.16 -2.52
C PHE A 148 -16.07 -1.41 -1.05
N MET A 149 -16.92 -0.57 -0.45
CA MET A 149 -17.45 -0.80 0.90
C MET A 149 -18.21 -2.11 1.01
N GLN A 150 -19.15 -2.38 0.08
CA GLN A 150 -19.94 -3.61 0.06
C GLN A 150 -19.09 -4.87 -0.12
N LYS A 151 -17.99 -4.77 -0.87
CA LYS A 151 -17.07 -5.88 -1.15
C LYS A 151 -15.93 -6.01 -0.14
N ASN A 152 -15.88 -5.15 0.87
CA ASN A 152 -14.80 -5.09 1.86
C ASN A 152 -13.43 -4.97 1.19
N VAL A 153 -13.31 -4.01 0.25
CA VAL A 153 -12.09 -3.69 -0.52
C VAL A 153 -11.62 -2.31 -0.15
N SER A 154 -10.35 -2.16 0.18
CA SER A 154 -9.75 -0.88 0.52
C SER A 154 -9.50 -0.04 -0.73
N PHE A 155 -9.95 1.21 -0.71
CA PHE A 155 -9.50 2.22 -1.67
C PHE A 155 -8.13 2.74 -1.25
N CYS A 156 -7.14 2.67 -2.15
CA CYS A 156 -5.82 3.22 -1.88
C CYS A 156 -5.81 4.75 -2.07
N ASN A 157 -5.59 5.48 -0.99
CA ASN A 157 -5.42 6.93 -1.04
C ASN A 157 -3.99 7.26 -1.50
N ILE A 158 -3.84 7.99 -2.58
CA ILE A 158 -2.54 8.22 -3.20
C ILE A 158 -2.17 9.70 -3.27
N ASP A 159 -0.87 9.96 -3.27
CA ASP A 159 -0.28 11.22 -3.68
C ASP A 159 0.62 11.00 -4.90
N GLN A 160 0.36 11.74 -5.95
CA GLN A 160 1.08 11.67 -7.23
C GLN A 160 1.03 13.03 -7.93
N PRO A 161 1.83 13.28 -8.98
CA PRO A 161 1.65 14.46 -9.81
C PRO A 161 0.24 14.53 -10.41
N LEU A 162 -0.39 15.67 -10.29
CA LEU A 162 -1.73 15.90 -10.85
C LEU A 162 -1.61 16.33 -12.31
N ILE A 163 -1.56 15.34 -13.20
CA ILE A 163 -1.40 15.55 -14.65
C ILE A 163 -2.64 14.99 -15.37
N GLY A 164 -3.31 15.83 -16.13
CA GLY A 164 -4.51 15.46 -16.89
C GLY A 164 -5.63 14.96 -15.98
N ARG A 165 -6.04 13.72 -16.15
CA ARG A 165 -7.11 13.06 -15.41
C ARG A 165 -6.58 12.20 -14.24
N SER A 166 -5.50 12.63 -13.60
CA SER A 166 -4.97 11.94 -12.43
C SER A 166 -5.91 12.06 -11.23
N LEU A 167 -6.00 10.98 -10.46
CA LEU A 167 -6.72 10.96 -9.19
C LEU A 167 -6.07 11.97 -8.22
N VAL A 168 -6.89 12.80 -7.60
CA VAL A 168 -6.47 13.75 -6.56
C VAL A 168 -6.27 13.03 -5.21
N PRO A 169 -5.54 13.62 -4.24
CA PRO A 169 -5.40 13.06 -2.90
C PRO A 169 -6.75 12.90 -2.17
N THR A 170 -7.11 11.67 -1.85
CA THR A 170 -8.37 11.30 -1.18
C THR A 170 -8.17 10.91 0.29
N GLU A 171 -9.28 10.63 1.00
CA GLU A 171 -9.31 10.14 2.39
C GLU A 171 -10.38 9.05 2.56
N HIS A 172 -10.54 8.19 1.56
CA HIS A 172 -11.54 7.13 1.58
C HIS A 172 -11.12 5.99 2.51
N VAL A 173 -12.06 5.49 3.29
CA VAL A 173 -11.94 4.26 4.09
C VAL A 173 -13.13 3.38 3.72
N THR A 174 -12.88 2.36 2.93
CA THR A 174 -13.90 1.48 2.34
C THR A 174 -13.85 0.06 2.89
N SER A 175 -12.94 -0.21 3.82
CA SER A 175 -12.79 -1.48 4.53
C SER A 175 -12.12 -1.24 5.89
N PRO A 176 -11.97 -2.24 6.77
CA PRO A 176 -11.18 -2.12 8.00
C PRO A 176 -9.72 -1.71 7.79
N VAL A 177 -9.20 -1.85 6.57
CA VAL A 177 -7.83 -1.48 6.22
C VAL A 177 -7.79 -0.12 5.54
N GLY A 178 -7.22 0.89 6.18
CA GLY A 178 -6.82 2.16 5.56
C GLY A 178 -5.49 1.98 4.81
N TYR A 179 -5.36 2.54 3.60
CA TYR A 179 -4.13 2.44 2.84
C TYR A 179 -3.76 3.75 2.17
N VAL A 180 -2.51 4.18 2.36
CA VAL A 180 -1.99 5.44 1.82
C VAL A 180 -0.66 5.18 1.11
N ARG A 181 -0.50 5.71 -0.12
CA ARG A 181 0.77 5.63 -0.86
C ARG A 181 1.20 7.01 -1.36
N LEU A 182 2.39 7.42 -0.94
CA LEU A 182 3.00 8.68 -1.34
C LEU A 182 4.06 8.41 -2.43
N HIS A 183 3.72 8.72 -3.69
CA HIS A 183 4.59 8.42 -4.85
C HIS A 183 5.63 9.49 -5.16
N GLY A 184 5.49 10.68 -4.55
CA GLY A 184 6.23 11.86 -4.93
C GLY A 184 5.49 12.71 -5.97
N ARG A 185 5.96 13.95 -6.17
CA ARG A 185 5.37 14.93 -7.09
C ARG A 185 6.39 15.43 -8.11
N ASN A 186 7.21 14.53 -8.63
CA ASN A 186 8.16 14.87 -9.69
C ASN A 186 7.44 15.02 -11.03
N TYR A 187 6.93 16.24 -11.32
CA TYR A 187 6.15 16.52 -12.53
C TYR A 187 6.98 16.38 -13.80
N ASP A 188 8.25 16.79 -13.76
CA ASP A 188 9.10 16.87 -14.95
C ASP A 188 9.45 15.48 -15.50
N GLN A 189 9.55 14.48 -14.62
CA GLN A 189 10.01 13.13 -15.00
C GLN A 189 8.94 12.05 -14.84
N TRP A 190 7.68 12.45 -14.59
CA TRP A 190 6.62 11.47 -14.31
C TRP A 190 6.33 10.52 -15.47
N PHE A 191 6.40 11.03 -16.70
CA PHE A 191 6.18 10.26 -17.93
C PHE A 191 7.45 10.00 -18.74
N ASP A 192 8.61 10.39 -18.24
CA ASP A 192 9.87 10.13 -18.92
C ASP A 192 10.15 8.62 -18.93
N ALA A 193 10.23 8.06 -20.16
CA ALA A 193 10.37 6.63 -20.38
C ALA A 193 11.79 6.11 -20.11
N ASP A 194 12.81 6.98 -20.21
CA ASP A 194 14.20 6.56 -20.16
C ASP A 194 14.70 6.30 -18.74
N THR A 195 14.08 6.89 -17.73
CA THR A 195 14.53 6.80 -16.33
C THR A 195 13.37 6.49 -15.38
N GLY A 196 12.73 5.33 -15.55
CA GLY A 196 11.57 4.94 -14.72
C GLY A 196 11.77 5.06 -13.20
N ALA A 197 13.01 5.17 -12.73
CA ALA A 197 13.37 5.41 -11.33
C ALA A 197 13.24 6.91 -10.95
N ASP A 198 13.50 7.83 -11.87
CA ASP A 198 13.54 9.28 -11.57
C ASP A 198 12.16 9.87 -11.29
N ARG A 199 11.08 9.24 -11.78
CA ARG A 199 9.70 9.63 -11.40
C ARG A 199 9.47 9.62 -9.90
N TYR A 200 10.18 8.78 -9.16
CA TYR A 200 10.11 8.64 -7.71
C TYR A 200 11.19 9.46 -6.98
N ASN A 201 11.96 10.27 -7.71
CA ASN A 201 12.96 11.17 -7.17
C ASN A 201 12.30 12.45 -6.63
N TYR A 202 11.68 12.35 -5.48
CA TYR A 202 10.99 13.45 -4.82
C TYR A 202 11.18 13.34 -3.30
N LEU A 203 11.52 14.42 -2.65
CA LEU A 203 11.55 14.50 -1.19
C LEU A 203 10.43 15.45 -0.75
N TYR A 204 9.44 14.89 -0.08
CA TYR A 204 8.36 15.70 0.49
C TYR A 204 8.91 16.68 1.52
N SER A 205 8.46 17.93 1.43
CA SER A 205 8.71 18.95 2.43
C SER A 205 7.92 18.70 3.73
N GLU A 206 8.31 19.32 4.82
CA GLU A 206 7.59 19.23 6.10
C GLU A 206 6.14 19.73 5.99
N VAL A 207 5.89 20.77 5.19
CA VAL A 207 4.54 21.32 4.97
C VAL A 207 3.64 20.31 4.25
N GLU A 208 4.15 19.66 3.21
CA GLU A 208 3.40 18.62 2.48
C GLU A 208 3.12 17.42 3.38
N LEU A 209 4.11 16.98 4.17
CA LEU A 209 3.94 15.88 5.11
C LEU A 209 2.97 16.25 6.24
N ALA A 210 2.92 17.50 6.70
CA ALA A 210 1.95 17.93 7.69
C ALA A 210 0.51 17.78 7.19
N GLY A 211 0.23 18.18 5.94
CA GLY A 211 -1.08 17.97 5.33
C GLY A 211 -1.45 16.48 5.19
N TRP A 212 -0.47 15.63 4.87
CA TRP A 212 -0.69 14.19 4.83
C TRP A 212 -0.84 13.56 6.21
N LYS A 213 -0.15 14.03 7.24
CA LYS A 213 -0.36 13.58 8.63
C LYS A 213 -1.81 13.77 9.07
N GLU A 214 -2.39 14.94 8.81
CA GLU A 214 -3.79 15.20 9.12
C GLU A 214 -4.74 14.23 8.41
N LYS A 215 -4.52 13.99 7.09
CA LYS A 215 -5.30 13.02 6.32
C LYS A 215 -5.15 11.59 6.89
N ILE A 216 -3.93 11.18 7.18
CA ILE A 216 -3.63 9.86 7.75
C ILE A 216 -4.32 9.67 9.10
N VAL A 217 -4.34 10.69 9.97
CA VAL A 217 -5.06 10.65 11.26
C VAL A 217 -6.55 10.47 11.04
N ARG A 218 -7.17 11.18 10.08
CA ARG A 218 -8.60 11.02 9.76
C ARG A 218 -8.91 9.64 9.18
N ILE A 219 -8.03 9.08 8.34
CA ILE A 219 -8.15 7.71 7.82
C ILE A 219 -8.05 6.71 8.97
N ALA A 220 -7.01 6.82 9.81
CA ALA A 220 -6.77 5.94 10.94
C ALA A 220 -7.88 5.97 11.99
N GLY A 221 -8.57 7.11 12.15
CA GLY A 221 -9.74 7.24 13.02
C GLY A 221 -10.99 6.47 12.53
N LYS A 222 -10.99 5.99 11.28
CA LYS A 222 -12.10 5.25 10.66
C LYS A 222 -11.76 3.81 10.32
N ALA A 223 -10.48 3.45 10.27
CA ALA A 223 -9.98 2.12 9.94
C ALA A 223 -9.51 1.38 11.20
N GLU A 224 -9.51 0.06 11.19
CA GLU A 224 -8.93 -0.77 12.27
C GLU A 224 -7.40 -0.78 12.21
N VAL A 225 -6.85 -0.79 11.00
CA VAL A 225 -5.42 -0.69 10.73
C VAL A 225 -5.18 0.24 9.54
N THR A 226 -4.12 1.04 9.59
CA THR A 226 -3.74 1.92 8.48
C THR A 226 -2.29 1.69 8.08
N TYR A 227 -2.08 1.32 6.82
CA TYR A 227 -0.75 1.20 6.23
C TYR A 227 -0.40 2.46 5.45
N VAL A 228 0.76 3.04 5.75
CA VAL A 228 1.27 4.23 5.07
C VAL A 228 2.60 3.89 4.41
N VAL A 229 2.63 3.96 3.09
CA VAL A 229 3.77 3.59 2.26
C VAL A 229 4.31 4.82 1.55
N THR A 230 5.55 5.17 1.82
CA THR A 230 6.30 6.15 1.04
C THR A 230 6.96 5.43 -0.14
N ASN A 231 6.53 5.74 -1.36
CA ASN A 231 7.01 5.07 -2.58
C ASN A 231 7.98 5.93 -3.40
N ASN A 232 8.41 7.07 -2.86
CA ASN A 232 9.43 7.97 -3.40
C ASN A 232 10.85 7.46 -3.07
N HIS A 233 11.17 6.25 -3.54
CA HIS A 233 12.30 5.43 -3.05
C HIS A 233 13.68 5.81 -3.58
N PHE A 234 13.78 6.76 -4.51
CA PHE A 234 15.05 7.19 -5.09
C PHE A 234 15.99 7.70 -4.00
N GLU A 235 17.22 7.19 -3.97
CA GLU A 235 18.28 7.56 -2.99
C GLU A 235 17.85 7.49 -1.51
N GLY A 236 16.90 6.62 -1.16
CA GLY A 236 16.47 6.45 0.22
C GLY A 236 15.48 7.50 0.74
N LYS A 237 15.00 8.41 -0.10
CA LYS A 237 14.05 9.50 0.27
C LYS A 237 12.78 8.97 0.91
N ALA A 238 12.31 7.80 0.47
CA ALA A 238 11.17 7.13 1.10
C ALA A 238 11.39 6.87 2.59
N GLY A 239 12.54 6.32 2.97
CA GLY A 239 12.87 6.08 4.37
C GLY A 239 12.91 7.36 5.20
N VAL A 240 13.45 8.45 4.63
CA VAL A 240 13.47 9.77 5.29
C VAL A 240 12.06 10.27 5.55
N ASN A 241 11.20 10.30 4.53
CA ASN A 241 9.82 10.77 4.68
C ASN A 241 8.98 9.87 5.59
N ALA A 242 9.18 8.54 5.55
CA ALA A 242 8.51 7.63 6.48
C ALA A 242 8.88 7.92 7.95
N LEU A 243 10.15 8.18 8.24
CA LEU A 243 10.60 8.57 9.58
C LEU A 243 10.04 9.94 10.00
N GLN A 244 9.95 10.89 9.07
CA GLN A 244 9.35 12.19 9.34
C GLN A 244 7.84 12.08 9.64
N LEU A 245 7.11 11.22 8.91
CA LEU A 245 5.70 10.93 9.18
C LEU A 245 5.50 10.28 10.54
N LYS A 246 6.42 9.40 10.95
CA LYS A 246 6.36 8.68 12.23
C LYS A 246 6.64 9.57 13.44
N LYS A 247 7.33 10.71 13.28
CA LYS A 247 7.58 11.65 14.37
C LYS A 247 6.28 12.27 14.88
N PRO A 248 6.03 12.28 16.21
CA PRO A 248 4.91 13.02 16.78
C PRO A 248 4.95 14.48 16.36
N ASP A 249 3.79 15.06 16.08
CA ASP A 249 3.71 16.48 15.78
C ASP A 249 3.79 17.27 17.10
N HIS A 250 4.92 17.93 17.32
CA HIS A 250 5.11 18.75 18.53
C HIS A 250 4.15 19.94 18.61
N ARG A 251 3.42 20.27 17.52
CA ARG A 251 2.45 21.36 17.50
C ARG A 251 1.10 20.98 18.13
N THR A 252 0.77 19.70 18.22
CA THR A 252 -0.49 19.18 18.83
C THR A 252 -0.33 18.70 20.26
N ALA A 253 0.88 18.67 20.81
CA ALA A 253 1.14 18.24 22.19
C ALA A 253 0.50 19.16 23.27
N GLY A 254 -0.10 20.30 22.87
CA GLY A 254 -0.79 21.22 23.77
C GLY A 254 -2.29 20.99 23.95
N GLN A 255 -2.94 20.16 23.12
CA GLN A 255 -4.41 20.02 23.16
C GLN A 255 -4.96 18.57 23.08
N GLY A 256 -4.15 17.53 23.01
CA GLY A 256 -4.63 16.16 22.74
C GLY A 256 -4.07 15.04 23.60
N ALA A 257 -3.22 15.29 24.57
CA ALA A 257 -2.61 14.24 25.40
C ALA A 257 -3.62 13.47 26.29
N GLY A 258 -4.84 14.00 26.50
CA GLY A 258 -5.89 13.36 27.28
C GLY A 258 -6.70 12.31 26.50
N ALA A 259 -6.98 12.55 25.22
CA ALA A 259 -7.92 11.72 24.44
C ALA A 259 -7.32 10.39 23.96
N ALA A 260 -6.04 10.36 23.58
CA ALA A 260 -5.40 9.14 23.08
C ALA A 260 -5.11 8.14 24.20
N ALA A 261 -4.79 8.58 25.42
CA ALA A 261 -4.59 7.72 26.59
C ALA A 261 -5.90 7.08 27.06
N GLU A 262 -7.04 7.79 26.97
CA GLU A 262 -8.36 7.25 27.32
C GLU A 262 -8.85 6.19 26.33
N THR A 263 -8.57 6.34 25.04
CA THR A 263 -9.01 5.37 24.02
C THR A 263 -8.26 4.04 24.12
N LEU A 264 -6.96 4.08 24.42
CA LEU A 264 -6.15 2.87 24.67
C LEU A 264 -6.57 2.16 25.96
N SER A 265 -6.88 2.90 27.04
CA SER A 265 -7.37 2.35 28.30
C SER A 265 -8.74 1.68 28.17
N ARG A 266 -9.67 2.23 27.37
CA ARG A 266 -10.98 1.62 27.08
C ARG A 266 -10.88 0.35 26.24
N ALA A 267 -9.98 0.28 25.27
CA ALA A 267 -9.75 -0.91 24.45
C ALA A 267 -9.17 -2.08 25.27
N GLU A 268 -8.31 -1.80 26.26
CA GLU A 268 -7.77 -2.81 27.17
C GLU A 268 -8.80 -3.30 28.21
N GLN A 269 -9.66 -2.43 28.71
CA GLN A 269 -10.74 -2.79 29.64
C GLN A 269 -11.82 -3.67 28.99
N ASN A 270 -12.19 -3.41 27.73
CA ASN A 270 -13.14 -4.24 26.99
C ASN A 270 -12.61 -5.64 26.65
N ARG A 271 -11.29 -5.82 26.52
CA ARG A 271 -10.69 -7.15 26.33
C ARG A 271 -10.65 -8.01 27.60
N ARG A 272 -10.71 -7.39 28.79
CA ARG A 272 -10.71 -8.11 30.08
C ARG A 272 -12.10 -8.50 30.58
N SER A 273 -13.17 -7.97 29.99
CA SER A 273 -14.55 -8.27 30.37
C SER A 273 -15.21 -9.39 29.53
N HIS A 274 -14.47 -10.01 28.60
CA HIS A 274 -14.94 -11.12 27.76
C HIS A 274 -14.03 -12.37 27.84
N LEU A 275 -13.33 -12.56 28.96
CA LEU A 275 -12.66 -13.81 29.35
C LEU A 275 -13.35 -14.39 30.62
#